data_3b856c9d09215fb2d8d3e4d251a5df3c
#
_entry.id   3b856c9d09215fb2d8d3e4d251a5df3c
#
_cell.length_a   1.000
_cell.length_b   1.000
_cell.length_c   1.000
_cell.angle_alpha   90.00
_cell.angle_beta   90.00
_cell.angle_gamma   90.00
#
_symmetry.space_group_name_H-M   'P 1'
#
loop_
_entity.id
_entity.type
_entity.pdbx_description
1 polymer ?
#
loop_
_entity_poly.entity_id
_entity_poly.type
_entity_poly.pdbx_seq_one_letter_code
_entity_poly.pdbx_strand_id
1 'polypeptide(L)'
;MVAPGNYVAVLQPDGPGPAFVASIDLKDGTISVKRLGNQAETGKTYELWAVGGGRAAPQSLGVIDASLKIPAGQLGKIDPKTLNETVFAISLEPQGGSPTGAPTGPVLYTGKLVATE
;
A
#
# COMPACT_ATOMS: atom_id res chain seq x y z
N MET A 1 8.45 -11.37 23.04
CA MET A 1 9.39 -11.56 21.93
C MET A 1 8.79 -10.97 20.66
N VAL A 2 9.61 -10.23 19.94
CA VAL A 2 9.17 -9.68 18.65
C VAL A 2 8.98 -10.82 17.66
N ALA A 3 7.85 -10.79 16.94
CA ALA A 3 7.66 -11.66 15.79
C ALA A 3 8.40 -11.03 14.61
N PRO A 4 9.58 -11.53 14.22
CA PRO A 4 10.33 -10.87 13.16
C PRO A 4 9.55 -10.89 11.86
N GLY A 5 9.56 -9.78 11.15
CA GLY A 5 9.02 -9.72 9.82
C GLY A 5 7.60 -9.24 9.70
N ASN A 6 7.00 -8.71 10.75
CA ASN A 6 5.68 -8.11 10.64
C ASN A 6 5.80 -6.59 10.55
N TYR A 7 5.08 -6.01 9.62
CA TYR A 7 5.04 -4.58 9.39
C TYR A 7 3.60 -4.12 9.23
N VAL A 8 3.35 -2.88 9.58
CA VAL A 8 2.03 -2.27 9.40
C VAL A 8 2.20 -0.85 8.86
N ALA A 9 1.24 -0.42 8.07
CA ALA A 9 1.14 0.96 7.64
C ALA A 9 -0.31 1.40 7.76
N VAL A 10 -0.52 2.56 8.38
CA VAL A 10 -1.83 3.20 8.38
C VAL A 10 -1.76 4.32 7.36
N LEU A 11 -2.54 4.17 6.29
CA LEU A 11 -2.55 5.14 5.20
C LEU A 11 -3.68 6.11 5.46
N GLN A 12 -3.34 7.37 5.59
CA GLN A 12 -4.26 8.41 6.02
C GLN A 12 -4.36 9.51 4.97
N PRO A 13 -5.54 10.17 4.89
CA PRO A 13 -5.68 11.35 4.04
C PRO A 13 -4.99 12.55 4.68
N ASP A 14 -4.89 13.65 3.93
CA ASP A 14 -4.33 14.90 4.45
C ASP A 14 -5.19 15.50 5.55
N GLY A 15 -6.47 15.18 5.58
CA GLY A 15 -7.40 15.66 6.58
C GLY A 15 -7.90 14.54 7.47
N PRO A 16 -8.88 14.80 8.33
CA PRO A 16 -9.50 13.76 9.14
C PRO A 16 -10.28 12.79 8.27
N GLY A 17 -10.42 11.57 8.74
CA GLY A 17 -11.24 10.59 8.07
C GLY A 17 -10.64 9.21 8.11
N PRO A 18 -11.44 8.25 7.68
CA PRO A 18 -10.98 6.87 7.63
C PRO A 18 -9.88 6.70 6.60
N ALA A 19 -9.20 5.58 6.72
CA ALA A 19 -7.96 5.34 6.04
C ALA A 19 -7.95 3.92 5.50
N PHE A 20 -6.78 3.48 5.09
CA PHE A 20 -6.52 2.09 4.79
C PHE A 20 -5.52 1.57 5.82
N VAL A 21 -5.60 0.30 6.13
CA VAL A 21 -4.60 -0.37 6.95
C VAL A 21 -3.95 -1.44 6.11
N ALA A 22 -2.63 -1.39 6.01
CA ALA A 22 -1.84 -2.40 5.33
C ALA A 22 -1.01 -3.15 6.35
N SER A 23 -0.86 -4.44 6.16
CA SER A 23 0.01 -5.25 6.99
C SER A 23 0.83 -6.19 6.12
N ILE A 24 2.06 -6.45 6.54
CA ILE A 24 2.93 -7.42 5.90
C ILE A 24 3.25 -8.49 6.92
N ASP A 25 2.92 -9.72 6.58
CA ASP A 25 3.29 -10.89 7.36
C ASP A 25 4.36 -11.63 6.58
N LEU A 26 5.61 -11.46 6.99
CA LEU A 26 6.72 -12.10 6.28
C LEU A 26 6.78 -13.59 6.50
N LYS A 27 6.19 -14.07 7.59
CA LYS A 27 6.12 -15.51 7.84
C LYS A 27 5.20 -16.19 6.82
N ASP A 28 4.03 -15.59 6.58
CA ASP A 28 3.10 -16.09 5.58
C ASP A 28 3.46 -15.61 4.17
N GLY A 29 4.28 -14.58 4.06
CA GLY A 29 4.66 -14.02 2.78
C GLY A 29 3.54 -13.23 2.11
N THR A 30 2.71 -12.52 2.89
CA THR A 30 1.55 -11.81 2.35
C THR A 30 1.54 -10.36 2.76
N ILE A 31 0.96 -9.55 1.86
CA ILE A 31 0.56 -8.17 2.15
C ILE A 31 -0.96 -8.13 2.11
N SER A 32 -1.56 -7.61 3.17
CA SER A 32 -3.00 -7.45 3.26
C SER A 32 -3.33 -5.98 3.45
N VAL A 33 -4.29 -5.48 2.67
CA VAL A 33 -4.73 -4.09 2.77
C VAL A 33 -6.24 -4.10 2.94
N LYS A 34 -6.72 -3.29 3.88
CA LYS A 34 -8.14 -3.20 4.17
C LYS A 34 -8.58 -1.74 4.12
N ARG A 35 -9.67 -1.50 3.40
CA ARG A 35 -10.30 -0.18 3.35
C ARG A 35 -11.16 0.01 4.58
N LEU A 36 -10.98 1.16 5.25
CA LEU A 36 -11.76 1.50 6.43
C LEU A 36 -12.83 2.55 6.14
N GLY A 37 -12.82 3.11 4.95
CA GLY A 37 -13.76 4.14 4.55
C GLY A 37 -14.63 3.72 3.38
N ASN A 38 -15.13 4.71 2.68
CA ASN A 38 -16.03 4.50 1.56
C ASN A 38 -15.28 3.95 0.35
N GLN A 39 -16.00 3.24 -0.48
CA GLN A 39 -15.45 2.81 -1.77
C GLN A 39 -15.16 4.03 -2.65
N ALA A 40 -14.35 3.83 -3.67
CA ALA A 40 -14.05 4.86 -4.64
C ALA A 40 -15.35 5.29 -5.34
N GLU A 41 -15.37 6.56 -5.76
CA GLU A 41 -16.52 7.05 -6.52
C GLU A 41 -16.72 6.26 -7.81
N THR A 42 -17.93 6.29 -8.33
CA THR A 42 -18.28 5.53 -9.54
C THR A 42 -17.34 5.87 -10.68
N GLY A 43 -16.83 4.82 -11.35
CA GLY A 43 -15.89 4.98 -12.47
C GLY A 43 -14.44 5.18 -12.04
N LYS A 44 -14.16 5.08 -10.74
CA LYS A 44 -12.81 5.22 -10.20
C LYS A 44 -12.40 3.99 -9.42
N THR A 45 -11.10 3.86 -9.24
CA THR A 45 -10.50 2.72 -8.55
C THR A 45 -9.35 3.20 -7.68
N TYR A 46 -9.23 2.66 -6.47
CA TYR A 46 -8.05 2.88 -5.66
C TYR A 46 -6.94 1.93 -6.11
N GLU A 47 -5.74 2.45 -6.20
CA GLU A 47 -4.57 1.63 -6.53
C GLU A 47 -3.48 1.83 -5.48
N LEU A 48 -2.88 0.71 -5.06
CA LEU A 48 -1.82 0.70 -4.06
C LEU A 48 -0.45 0.75 -4.72
N TRP A 49 0.43 1.60 -4.19
CA TRP A 49 1.78 1.79 -4.69
C TRP A 49 2.79 1.64 -3.57
N ALA A 50 3.94 1.09 -3.89
CA ALA A 50 5.11 1.13 -3.01
C ALA A 50 6.05 2.21 -3.52
N VAL A 51 6.47 3.09 -2.61
CA VAL A 51 7.29 4.25 -2.94
C VAL A 51 8.52 4.24 -2.04
N GLY A 52 9.65 4.66 -2.57
CA GLY A 52 10.90 4.65 -1.81
C GLY A 52 11.49 3.25 -1.70
N GLY A 53 12.32 3.02 -0.68
CA GLY A 53 12.96 1.73 -0.49
C GLY A 53 13.89 1.35 -1.63
N GLY A 54 14.55 2.34 -2.23
CA GLY A 54 15.46 2.10 -3.35
C GLY A 54 14.81 2.08 -4.72
N ARG A 55 13.49 2.32 -4.80
CA ARG A 55 12.79 2.33 -6.08
C ARG A 55 12.99 3.65 -6.81
N ALA A 56 13.22 3.57 -8.12
CA ALA A 56 13.36 4.78 -8.94
C ALA A 56 12.01 5.47 -9.17
N ALA A 57 10.92 4.73 -9.09
CA ALA A 57 9.57 5.23 -9.33
C ALA A 57 8.57 4.42 -8.50
N PRO A 58 7.35 4.93 -8.28
CA PRO A 58 6.33 4.14 -7.59
C PRO A 58 6.07 2.83 -8.31
N GLN A 59 5.93 1.77 -7.53
CA GLN A 59 5.66 0.44 -8.03
C GLN A 59 4.21 0.07 -7.71
N SER A 60 3.42 -0.27 -8.71
CA SER A 60 2.05 -0.70 -8.49
C SER A 60 2.03 -2.05 -7.80
N LEU A 61 1.18 -2.17 -6.79
CA LEU A 61 0.93 -3.43 -6.10
C LEU A 61 -0.46 -3.96 -6.39
N GLY A 62 -1.28 -3.20 -7.10
CA GLY A 62 -2.59 -3.65 -7.51
C GLY A 62 -3.70 -2.70 -7.11
N VAL A 63 -4.90 -3.02 -7.57
CA VAL A 63 -6.09 -2.22 -7.27
C VAL A 63 -6.77 -2.75 -6.01
N ILE A 64 -7.41 -1.85 -5.27
CA ILE A 64 -8.07 -2.18 -4.01
C ILE A 64 -9.57 -1.93 -4.15
N ASP A 65 -10.35 -2.94 -3.85
CA ASP A 65 -11.79 -2.76 -3.65
C ASP A 65 -12.04 -2.63 -2.13
N ALA A 66 -12.70 -3.58 -1.50
CA ALA A 66 -12.84 -3.57 -0.03
C ALA A 66 -11.53 -3.99 0.66
N SER A 67 -10.79 -4.87 0.04
CA SER A 67 -9.52 -5.36 0.53
C SER A 67 -8.65 -5.84 -0.62
N LEU A 68 -7.36 -6.03 -0.33
CA LEU A 68 -6.40 -6.58 -1.28
C LEU A 68 -5.47 -7.49 -0.51
N LYS A 69 -5.18 -8.66 -1.07
CA LYS A 69 -4.21 -9.58 -0.51
C LYS A 69 -3.29 -10.06 -1.62
N ILE A 70 -2.00 -9.81 -1.46
CA ILE A 70 -1.01 -10.13 -2.49
C ILE A 70 0.24 -10.74 -1.86
N PRO A 71 1.07 -11.44 -2.65
CA PRO A 71 2.34 -11.95 -2.15
C PRO A 71 3.29 -10.80 -1.79
N ALA A 72 3.97 -10.93 -0.65
CA ALA A 72 4.96 -9.94 -0.23
C ALA A 72 6.15 -9.87 -1.20
N GLY A 73 6.40 -10.94 -1.92
CA GLY A 73 7.47 -10.97 -2.91
C GLY A 73 7.33 -9.93 -4.02
N GLN A 74 6.14 -9.38 -4.22
CA GLN A 74 5.95 -8.30 -5.20
C GLN A 74 6.74 -7.04 -4.83
N LEU A 75 7.10 -6.88 -3.55
CA LEU A 75 7.93 -5.75 -3.15
C LEU A 75 9.39 -5.86 -3.62
N GLY A 76 9.80 -7.04 -4.07
CA GLY A 76 11.19 -7.31 -4.42
C GLY A 76 11.99 -7.57 -3.16
N LYS A 77 12.87 -6.66 -2.79
CA LYS A 77 13.63 -6.80 -1.54
C LYS A 77 12.72 -6.61 -0.34
N ILE A 78 12.75 -7.58 0.56
CA ILE A 78 11.97 -7.55 1.80
C ILE A 78 12.86 -7.60 3.03
N ASP A 79 14.01 -6.94 2.97
CA ASP A 79 14.89 -6.79 4.12
C ASP A 79 14.44 -5.59 4.97
N PRO A 80 14.82 -5.56 6.27
CA PRO A 80 14.34 -4.50 7.17
C PRO A 80 14.70 -3.10 6.71
N LYS A 81 15.87 -2.90 6.11
CA LYS A 81 16.26 -1.58 5.65
C LYS A 81 15.32 -1.08 4.55
N THR A 82 15.08 -1.91 3.55
CA THR A 82 14.19 -1.57 2.43
C THR A 82 12.78 -1.31 2.92
N LEU A 83 12.27 -2.18 3.80
CA LEU A 83 10.90 -2.03 4.30
C LEU A 83 10.75 -0.77 5.16
N ASN A 84 11.76 -0.46 5.98
CA ASN A 84 11.71 0.75 6.80
C ASN A 84 11.74 2.04 5.98
N GLU A 85 12.22 1.97 4.74
CA GLU A 85 12.26 3.11 3.82
C GLU A 85 11.12 3.13 2.83
N THR A 86 10.22 2.16 2.91
CA THR A 86 9.09 2.06 1.98
C THR A 86 7.88 2.77 2.55
N VAL A 87 7.24 3.57 1.69
CA VAL A 87 5.98 4.22 1.97
C VAL A 87 4.93 3.60 1.05
N PHE A 88 3.79 3.26 1.61
CA PHE A 88 2.63 2.87 0.79
C PHE A 88 1.83 4.12 0.47
N ALA A 89 1.34 4.17 -0.76
CA ALA A 89 0.50 5.26 -1.23
C ALA A 89 -0.70 4.69 -1.96
N ILE A 90 -1.81 5.39 -1.90
CA ILE A 90 -3.02 5.00 -2.62
C ILE A 90 -3.47 6.18 -3.44
N SER A 91 -3.62 5.96 -4.75
CA SER A 91 -4.11 6.96 -5.68
C SER A 91 -5.52 6.61 -6.15
N LEU A 92 -6.21 7.62 -6.64
CA LEU A 92 -7.53 7.45 -7.26
C LEU A 92 -7.32 7.44 -8.77
N GLU A 93 -7.55 6.29 -9.38
CA GLU A 93 -7.26 6.05 -10.78
C GLU A 93 -8.54 5.81 -11.58
N PRO A 94 -8.47 5.82 -12.91
CA PRO A 94 -9.59 5.36 -13.72
C PRO A 94 -9.97 3.93 -13.39
N GLN A 95 -11.19 3.56 -13.73
CA GLN A 95 -11.67 2.20 -13.47
C GLN A 95 -10.67 1.16 -14.01
N GLY A 96 -10.30 0.22 -13.14
CA GLY A 96 -9.34 -0.82 -13.50
C GLY A 96 -7.90 -0.49 -13.15
N GLY A 97 -7.59 0.75 -12.74
CA GLY A 97 -6.26 1.15 -12.32
C GLY A 97 -5.56 2.07 -13.31
N SER A 98 -4.31 2.39 -13.01
CA SER A 98 -3.53 3.31 -13.83
C SER A 98 -3.28 2.74 -15.23
N PRO A 99 -3.53 3.54 -16.26
CA PRO A 99 -3.25 3.10 -17.63
C PRO A 99 -1.78 3.18 -18.02
N THR A 100 -0.94 3.83 -17.21
CA THR A 100 0.46 4.08 -17.60
C THR A 100 1.47 3.31 -16.76
N GLY A 101 1.03 2.64 -15.70
CA GLY A 101 1.96 2.00 -14.77
C GLY A 101 2.55 2.95 -13.73
N ALA A 102 2.12 4.21 -13.75
CA ALA A 102 2.48 5.20 -12.74
C ALA A 102 1.19 5.88 -12.26
N PRO A 103 1.17 6.50 -11.06
CA PRO A 103 -0.03 7.19 -10.61
C PRO A 103 -0.41 8.30 -11.59
N THR A 104 -1.63 8.26 -12.11
CA THR A 104 -2.16 9.30 -13.01
C THR A 104 -3.17 10.18 -12.32
N GLY A 105 -3.81 9.67 -11.26
CA GLY A 105 -4.73 10.45 -10.46
C GLY A 105 -4.07 10.94 -9.18
N PRO A 106 -4.82 11.68 -8.35
CA PRO A 106 -4.24 12.18 -7.10
C PRO A 106 -3.91 11.05 -6.13
N VAL A 107 -2.80 11.21 -5.41
CA VAL A 107 -2.46 10.34 -4.29
C VAL A 107 -3.22 10.87 -3.08
N LEU A 108 -4.14 10.07 -2.58
CA LEU A 108 -5.06 10.51 -1.53
C LEU A 108 -4.64 10.04 -0.14
N TYR A 109 -3.90 8.94 -0.04
CA TYR A 109 -3.55 8.33 1.24
C TYR A 109 -2.11 7.89 1.20
N THR A 110 -1.39 8.12 2.28
CA THR A 110 0.00 7.64 2.42
C THR A 110 0.23 7.12 3.83
N GLY A 111 1.15 6.19 3.94
CA GLY A 111 1.55 5.66 5.23
C GLY A 111 2.89 4.95 5.12
N LYS A 112 3.74 5.16 6.11
CA LYS A 112 5.04 4.52 6.16
C LYS A 112 4.93 3.16 6.82
N LEU A 113 5.67 2.18 6.31
CA LEU A 113 5.76 0.87 6.95
C LEU A 113 6.54 0.98 8.25
N VAL A 114 6.00 0.38 9.29
CA VAL A 114 6.60 0.36 10.62
C VAL A 114 6.64 -1.08 11.10
N ALA A 115 7.80 -1.50 11.61
CA ALA A 115 7.92 -2.82 12.18
C ALA A 115 7.07 -2.94 13.44
N THR A 116 6.39 -4.08 13.61
CA THR A 116 5.60 -4.35 14.81
C THR A 116 6.30 -5.36 15.68
N GLU A 117 5.97 -5.34 16.94
CA GLU A 117 6.47 -6.29 17.92
C GLU A 117 5.45 -7.34 18.27
#